data_e3dc0e0c2286dbb8d7862e9fd78d8973
#
_entry.id   e3dc0e0c2286dbb8d7862e9fd78d8973
#
_cell.length_a   1.000
_cell.length_b   1.000
_cell.length_c   1.000
_cell.angle_alpha   90.00
_cell.angle_beta   90.00
_cell.angle_gamma   90.00
#
_symmetry.space_group_name_H-M   'P 1'
#
loop_
_entity.id
_entity.type
_entity.pdbx_description
1 polymer ?
#
loop_
_entity_poly.entity_id
_entity_poly.type
_entity_poly.pdbx_seq_one_letter_code
_entity_poly.pdbx_strand_id
1 'polypeptide(L)'
;MSKKNKKTLIGICLFVMLSLIAAFSQNDKLISYVEKNYNIDFGIEKDGENQTANTEEYKVVRVVDGDTIVVNFNGKEEKVRFIGVDTPESVHPDKSKNTEEGVRASEYTKERLLNKNVKLEFDVQERDKYGRHLAYV
;
A
#
# COMPACT_ATOMS: atom_id res chain seq x y z
N MET A 1 48.94 -18.52 28.37
CA MET A 1 47.48 -18.48 28.69
C MET A 1 46.91 -19.87 28.60
N SER A 2 46.35 -20.43 29.69
CA SER A 2 45.81 -21.80 29.74
C SER A 2 44.65 -21.96 28.72
N LYS A 3 44.49 -23.17 28.15
CA LYS A 3 43.39 -23.52 27.22
C LYS A 3 42.01 -23.20 27.81
N LYS A 4 41.87 -23.27 29.15
CA LYS A 4 40.64 -22.92 29.89
C LYS A 4 40.31 -21.43 29.80
N ASN A 5 41.33 -20.58 29.95
CA ASN A 5 41.17 -19.11 29.92
C ASN A 5 40.84 -18.61 28.48
N LYS A 6 41.33 -19.30 27.43
CA LYS A 6 40.97 -18.95 26.04
C LYS A 6 39.50 -19.23 25.74
N LYS A 7 38.94 -20.36 26.21
CA LYS A 7 37.53 -20.69 26.02
C LYS A 7 36.61 -19.71 26.74
N THR A 8 36.97 -19.29 27.97
CA THR A 8 36.23 -18.32 28.74
C THR A 8 36.24 -16.92 28.06
N LEU A 9 37.44 -16.52 27.55
CA LEU A 9 37.57 -15.24 26.85
C LEU A 9 36.73 -15.20 25.55
N ILE A 10 36.73 -16.28 24.77
CA ILE A 10 35.92 -16.42 23.56
C ILE A 10 34.41 -16.33 23.91
N GLY A 11 33.98 -17.00 24.98
CA GLY A 11 32.60 -16.94 25.45
C GLY A 11 32.16 -15.54 25.86
N ILE A 12 33.00 -14.80 26.55
CA ILE A 12 32.74 -13.39 26.93
C ILE A 12 32.68 -12.52 25.69
N CYS A 13 33.59 -12.66 24.74
CA CYS A 13 33.57 -11.90 23.48
C CYS A 13 32.28 -12.16 22.67
N LEU A 14 31.85 -13.43 22.55
CA LEU A 14 30.61 -13.79 21.87
C LEU A 14 29.37 -13.19 22.57
N PHE A 15 29.33 -13.23 23.90
CA PHE A 15 28.23 -12.65 24.66
C PHE A 15 28.17 -11.13 24.50
N VAL A 16 29.32 -10.44 24.55
CA VAL A 16 29.38 -8.98 24.30
C VAL A 16 28.97 -8.65 22.86
N MET A 17 29.42 -9.41 21.88
CA MET A 17 29.01 -9.22 20.48
C MET A 17 27.50 -9.41 20.30
N LEU A 18 26.91 -10.48 20.89
CA LEU A 18 25.47 -10.72 20.83
C LEU A 18 24.67 -9.61 21.52
N SER A 19 25.13 -9.10 22.66
CA SER A 19 24.48 -7.98 23.37
C SER A 19 24.58 -6.66 22.59
N LEU A 20 25.68 -6.41 21.91
CA LEU A 20 25.86 -5.25 21.04
C LEU A 20 24.96 -5.34 19.80
N ILE A 21 24.84 -6.52 19.19
CA ILE A 21 23.93 -6.73 18.06
C ILE A 21 22.48 -6.51 18.49
N ALA A 22 22.07 -7.04 19.66
CA ALA A 22 20.73 -6.84 20.20
C ALA A 22 20.44 -5.35 20.52
N ALA A 23 21.41 -4.63 21.10
CA ALA A 23 21.29 -3.20 21.37
C ALA A 23 21.25 -2.37 20.09
N PHE A 24 21.99 -2.79 19.05
CA PHE A 24 22.01 -2.14 17.75
C PHE A 24 20.68 -2.34 17.00
N SER A 25 20.11 -3.56 17.02
CA SER A 25 18.84 -3.85 16.37
C SER A 25 17.63 -3.15 17.00
N GLN A 26 17.75 -2.65 18.24
CA GLN A 26 16.71 -1.87 18.92
C GLN A 26 16.86 -0.34 18.73
N ASN A 27 17.92 0.10 18.03
CA ASN A 27 18.22 1.52 17.86
C ASN A 27 18.01 1.97 16.40
N ASP A 28 16.76 2.21 16.04
CA ASP A 28 16.36 2.60 14.67
C ASP A 28 17.08 3.84 14.14
N LYS A 29 17.47 4.76 15.04
CA LYS A 29 18.21 5.96 14.64
C LYS A 29 19.65 5.65 14.21
N LEU A 30 20.31 4.68 14.86
CA LEU A 30 21.66 4.26 14.47
C LEU A 30 21.61 3.45 13.17
N ILE A 31 20.62 2.58 13.02
CA ILE A 31 20.41 1.80 11.80
C ILE A 31 20.21 2.75 10.62
N SER A 32 19.27 3.67 10.72
CA SER A 32 18.98 4.63 9.65
C SER A 32 20.17 5.56 9.33
N TYR A 33 20.98 5.91 10.33
CA TYR A 33 22.20 6.70 10.12
C TYR A 33 23.25 5.90 9.33
N VAL A 34 23.44 4.62 9.65
CA VAL A 34 24.41 3.76 8.97
C VAL A 34 23.95 3.45 7.54
N GLU A 35 22.70 3.09 7.33
CA GLU A 35 22.11 2.87 6.00
C GLU A 35 22.31 4.08 5.09
N LYS A 36 21.99 5.28 5.61
CA LYS A 36 22.09 6.52 4.86
C LYS A 36 23.52 6.90 4.47
N ASN A 37 24.50 6.67 5.37
CA ASN A 37 25.88 7.15 5.15
C ASN A 37 26.80 6.11 4.48
N TYR A 38 26.48 4.83 4.61
CA TYR A 38 27.34 3.74 4.11
C TYR A 38 26.67 2.88 3.04
N ASN A 39 25.42 3.23 2.64
CA ASN A 39 24.65 2.53 1.61
C ASN A 39 24.55 1.00 1.87
N ILE A 40 24.42 0.62 3.15
CA ILE A 40 24.29 -0.77 3.60
C ILE A 40 22.83 -0.99 3.95
N ASP A 41 22.18 -1.94 3.27
CA ASP A 41 20.83 -2.40 3.62
C ASP A 41 20.94 -3.58 4.60
N PHE A 42 20.48 -3.40 5.83
CA PHE A 42 20.52 -4.46 6.84
C PHE A 42 19.38 -5.47 6.71
N GLY A 43 18.42 -5.24 5.81
CA GLY A 43 17.27 -6.14 5.59
C GLY A 43 16.47 -6.44 6.87
N ILE A 44 16.50 -5.54 7.86
CA ILE A 44 15.76 -5.70 9.12
C ILE A 44 14.30 -5.35 8.83
N GLU A 45 13.46 -6.35 8.65
CA GLU A 45 12.01 -6.17 8.67
C GLU A 45 11.63 -5.61 10.05
N LYS A 46 11.13 -4.40 10.06
CA LYS A 46 10.63 -3.76 11.29
C LYS A 46 9.28 -4.39 11.63
N ASP A 47 9.34 -5.50 12.37
CA ASP A 47 8.14 -6.04 12.99
C ASP A 47 7.58 -5.03 14.00
N GLY A 48 6.51 -4.37 13.61
CA GLY A 48 5.59 -3.70 14.53
C GLY A 48 5.78 -2.23 14.81
N GLU A 49 5.97 -1.38 13.80
CA GLU A 49 5.59 0.02 13.98
C GLU A 49 5.08 0.60 12.66
N ASN A 50 3.80 0.95 12.70
CA ASN A 50 3.12 1.77 11.69
C ASN A 50 3.67 1.54 10.26
N GLN A 51 3.04 0.61 9.56
CA GLN A 51 2.72 0.94 8.19
C GLN A 51 2.01 2.30 8.26
N THR A 52 2.78 3.39 8.26
CA THR A 52 2.36 4.50 7.44
C THR A 52 2.28 3.87 6.07
N ALA A 53 1.11 3.28 5.81
CA ALA A 53 0.69 3.00 4.48
C ALA A 53 1.12 4.26 3.74
N ASN A 54 2.05 4.12 2.82
CA ASN A 54 2.32 5.14 1.83
C ASN A 54 0.99 5.18 1.08
N THR A 55 0.02 5.88 1.65
CA THR A 55 -1.33 5.99 1.15
C THR A 55 -1.22 6.99 0.02
N GLU A 56 -0.67 6.48 -1.10
CA GLU A 56 -0.69 7.23 -2.33
C GLU A 56 -2.13 7.64 -2.57
N GLU A 57 -2.33 8.95 -2.66
CA GLU A 57 -3.62 9.51 -3.00
C GLU A 57 -3.69 9.66 -4.52
N TYR A 58 -4.79 9.21 -5.08
CA TYR A 58 -5.02 9.24 -6.52
C TYR A 58 -6.14 10.23 -6.84
N LYS A 59 -5.87 11.15 -7.76
CA LYS A 59 -6.89 12.11 -8.18
C LYS A 59 -7.92 11.44 -9.08
N VAL A 60 -9.20 11.56 -8.72
CA VAL A 60 -10.32 11.12 -9.56
C VAL A 60 -10.51 12.11 -10.69
N VAL A 61 -10.29 11.67 -11.93
CA VAL A 61 -10.38 12.52 -13.13
C VAL A 61 -11.73 12.36 -13.84
N ARG A 62 -12.40 11.22 -13.65
CA ARG A 62 -13.70 10.94 -14.26
C ARG A 62 -14.46 9.86 -13.48
N VAL A 63 -15.77 9.96 -13.45
CA VAL A 63 -16.68 8.89 -13.01
C VAL A 63 -17.27 8.25 -14.25
N VAL A 64 -17.20 6.92 -14.31
CA VAL A 64 -17.76 6.13 -15.42
C VAL A 64 -19.18 5.69 -15.08
N ASP A 65 -19.35 5.14 -13.86
CA ASP A 65 -20.61 4.64 -13.35
C ASP A 65 -20.66 4.79 -11.82
N GLY A 66 -21.74 4.37 -11.17
CA GLY A 66 -21.88 4.50 -9.73
C GLY A 66 -20.82 3.78 -8.89
N ASP A 67 -20.19 2.77 -9.47
CA ASP A 67 -19.18 1.92 -8.84
C ASP A 67 -17.84 1.85 -9.59
N THR A 68 -17.67 2.71 -10.60
CA THR A 68 -16.45 2.71 -11.42
C THR A 68 -15.97 4.13 -11.68
N ILE A 69 -14.75 4.42 -11.29
CA ILE A 69 -14.08 5.70 -11.50
C ILE A 69 -12.84 5.55 -12.39
N VAL A 70 -12.31 6.67 -12.84
CA VAL A 70 -10.99 6.78 -13.46
C VAL A 70 -10.13 7.67 -12.59
N VAL A 71 -8.96 7.20 -12.24
CA VAL A 71 -7.97 7.93 -11.44
C VAL A 71 -6.71 8.20 -12.25
N ASN A 72 -6.00 9.25 -11.88
CA ASN A 72 -4.64 9.47 -12.38
C ASN A 72 -3.68 8.61 -11.55
N PHE A 73 -3.19 7.55 -12.17
CA PHE A 73 -2.23 6.62 -11.57
C PHE A 73 -0.83 6.91 -12.16
N ASN A 74 -0.02 7.68 -11.44
CA ASN A 74 1.33 8.07 -11.89
C ASN A 74 1.38 8.70 -13.29
N GLY A 75 0.44 9.59 -13.59
CA GLY A 75 0.36 10.28 -14.89
C GLY A 75 -0.44 9.52 -15.96
N LYS A 76 -0.95 8.33 -15.66
CA LYS A 76 -1.78 7.53 -16.56
C LYS A 76 -3.21 7.39 -16.02
N GLU A 77 -4.20 7.51 -16.86
CA GLU A 77 -5.59 7.25 -16.51
C GLU A 77 -5.86 5.75 -16.41
N GLU A 78 -6.24 5.29 -15.22
CA GLU A 78 -6.59 3.89 -14.94
C GLU A 78 -8.00 3.79 -14.38
N LYS A 79 -8.74 2.74 -14.83
CA LYS A 79 -10.09 2.47 -14.32
C LYS A 79 -10.02 1.68 -13.02
N VAL A 80 -10.83 2.10 -12.04
CA VAL A 80 -10.99 1.43 -10.75
C VAL A 80 -12.43 1.04 -10.57
N ARG A 81 -12.70 -0.24 -10.36
CA ARG A 81 -13.99 -0.82 -9.97
C ARG A 81 -14.00 -1.00 -8.46
N PHE A 82 -15.01 -0.48 -7.80
CA PHE A 82 -15.12 -0.58 -6.33
C PHE A 82 -15.37 -2.02 -5.91
N ILE A 83 -14.67 -2.45 -4.87
CA ILE A 83 -14.94 -3.71 -4.19
C ILE A 83 -16.09 -3.50 -3.20
N GLY A 84 -17.03 -4.44 -3.18
CA GLY A 84 -18.17 -4.40 -2.26
C GLY A 84 -19.29 -3.44 -2.64
N VAL A 85 -19.19 -2.75 -3.78
CA VAL A 85 -20.24 -1.89 -4.33
C VAL A 85 -20.66 -2.41 -5.69
N ASP A 86 -21.97 -2.57 -5.89
CA ASP A 86 -22.56 -2.96 -7.16
C ASP A 86 -23.78 -2.07 -7.42
N THR A 87 -23.67 -1.22 -8.43
CA THR A 87 -24.76 -0.27 -8.78
C THR A 87 -25.45 -0.69 -10.06
N PRO A 88 -26.73 -0.29 -10.24
CA PRO A 88 -27.38 -0.42 -11.52
C PRO A 88 -26.60 0.31 -12.62
N GLU A 89 -26.67 -0.20 -13.84
CA GLU A 89 -25.96 0.35 -14.99
C GLU A 89 -26.51 1.72 -15.42
N SER A 90 -25.61 2.63 -15.78
CA SER A 90 -25.95 3.95 -16.36
C SER A 90 -25.34 4.17 -17.75
N VAL A 91 -24.29 3.42 -18.08
CA VAL A 91 -23.52 3.61 -19.33
C VAL A 91 -23.29 2.28 -20.09
N HIS A 92 -24.17 1.30 -19.91
CA HIS A 92 -24.07 0.05 -20.62
C HIS A 92 -24.25 0.25 -22.15
N PRO A 93 -23.47 -0.44 -23.01
CA PRO A 93 -23.60 -0.34 -24.48
C PRO A 93 -25.03 -0.65 -24.97
N ASP A 94 -25.67 -1.64 -24.36
CA ASP A 94 -27.10 -1.90 -24.53
C ASP A 94 -27.89 -0.93 -23.65
N LYS A 95 -28.47 0.08 -24.27
CA LYS A 95 -29.20 1.15 -23.58
C LYS A 95 -30.42 0.68 -22.78
N SER A 96 -30.98 -0.50 -23.11
CA SER A 96 -32.11 -1.07 -22.36
C SER A 96 -31.74 -1.51 -20.93
N LYS A 97 -30.45 -1.65 -20.65
CA LYS A 97 -29.91 -1.98 -19.33
C LYS A 97 -29.61 -0.77 -18.47
N ASN A 98 -29.60 0.42 -19.06
CA ASN A 98 -29.38 1.64 -18.31
C ASN A 98 -30.68 2.03 -17.58
N THR A 99 -30.54 2.34 -16.29
CA THR A 99 -31.68 2.64 -15.43
C THR A 99 -31.56 4.05 -14.84
N GLU A 100 -32.68 4.61 -14.38
CA GLU A 100 -32.67 5.88 -13.65
C GLU A 100 -31.91 5.75 -12.32
N GLU A 101 -32.00 4.59 -11.67
CA GLU A 101 -31.25 4.28 -10.45
C GLU A 101 -29.73 4.29 -10.72
N GLY A 102 -29.30 3.73 -11.86
CA GLY A 102 -27.92 3.80 -12.29
C GLY A 102 -27.44 5.22 -12.51
N VAL A 103 -28.24 6.04 -13.17
CA VAL A 103 -27.93 7.47 -13.36
C VAL A 103 -27.77 8.16 -12.00
N ARG A 104 -28.71 7.97 -11.07
CA ARG A 104 -28.63 8.54 -9.72
C ARG A 104 -27.39 8.07 -8.94
N ALA A 105 -27.04 6.79 -9.04
CA ALA A 105 -25.83 6.24 -8.43
C ALA A 105 -24.58 6.89 -9.01
N SER A 106 -24.51 7.04 -10.34
CA SER A 106 -23.39 7.69 -11.02
C SER A 106 -23.25 9.18 -10.63
N GLU A 107 -24.37 9.90 -10.56
CA GLU A 107 -24.40 11.31 -10.13
C GLU A 107 -23.91 11.42 -8.67
N TYR A 108 -24.37 10.57 -7.77
CA TYR A 108 -23.93 10.54 -6.38
C TYR A 108 -22.41 10.33 -6.27
N THR A 109 -21.87 9.34 -6.99
CA THR A 109 -20.43 9.08 -7.02
C THR A 109 -19.66 10.26 -7.59
N LYS A 110 -20.19 10.89 -8.64
CA LYS A 110 -19.61 12.09 -9.26
C LYS A 110 -19.54 13.27 -8.29
N GLU A 111 -20.62 13.55 -7.58
CA GLU A 111 -20.68 14.63 -6.57
C GLU A 111 -19.66 14.38 -5.43
N ARG A 112 -19.52 13.13 -5.02
CA ARG A 112 -18.65 12.75 -3.91
C ARG A 112 -17.18 12.72 -4.27
N LEU A 113 -16.82 12.22 -5.45
CA LEU A 113 -15.44 11.82 -5.78
C LEU A 113 -14.80 12.62 -6.92
N LEU A 114 -15.55 13.21 -7.85
CA LEU A 114 -14.94 13.89 -8.99
C LEU A 114 -14.00 15.02 -8.55
N ASN A 115 -12.80 15.06 -9.12
CA ASN A 115 -11.72 15.99 -8.82
C ASN A 115 -11.15 15.92 -7.40
N LYS A 116 -11.55 14.93 -6.59
CA LYS A 116 -10.99 14.69 -5.27
C LYS A 116 -9.87 13.67 -5.33
N ASN A 117 -9.05 13.68 -4.29
CA ASN A 117 -8.06 12.64 -4.06
C ASN A 117 -8.70 11.52 -3.23
N VAL A 118 -8.42 10.29 -3.61
CA VAL A 118 -8.89 9.06 -2.94
C VAL A 118 -7.70 8.17 -2.61
N LYS A 119 -7.86 7.37 -1.57
CA LYS A 119 -6.95 6.27 -1.23
C LYS A 119 -7.51 5.00 -1.83
N LEU A 120 -6.64 4.16 -2.37
CA LEU A 120 -7.03 2.88 -2.94
C LEU A 120 -6.40 1.75 -2.11
N GLU A 121 -7.24 0.86 -1.62
CA GLU A 121 -6.80 -0.38 -0.98
C GLU A 121 -7.10 -1.54 -1.91
N PHE A 122 -6.05 -2.17 -2.43
CA PHE A 122 -6.16 -3.26 -3.39
C PHE A 122 -6.32 -4.59 -2.64
N ASP A 123 -7.07 -5.53 -3.25
CA ASP A 123 -7.18 -6.89 -2.79
C ASP A 123 -6.14 -7.78 -3.51
N VAL A 124 -6.07 -9.05 -3.14
CA VAL A 124 -5.19 -10.07 -3.74
C VAL A 124 -5.34 -10.13 -5.26
N GLN A 125 -6.56 -9.94 -5.77
CA GLN A 125 -6.81 -9.79 -7.19
C GLN A 125 -6.79 -8.33 -7.59
N GLU A 126 -5.68 -7.87 -8.15
CA GLU A 126 -5.50 -6.47 -8.53
C GLU A 126 -6.39 -5.99 -9.67
N ARG A 127 -6.76 -6.88 -10.63
CA ARG A 127 -7.55 -6.52 -11.82
C ARG A 127 -8.63 -7.54 -12.14
N ASP A 128 -9.72 -7.05 -12.69
CA ASP A 128 -10.76 -7.89 -13.22
C ASP A 128 -10.48 -8.35 -14.66
N LYS A 129 -11.38 -9.18 -15.22
CA LYS A 129 -11.32 -9.70 -16.60
C LYS A 129 -11.36 -8.60 -17.68
N TYR A 130 -11.77 -7.39 -17.33
CA TYR A 130 -11.84 -6.23 -18.21
C TYR A 130 -10.63 -5.30 -18.07
N GLY A 131 -9.66 -5.67 -17.22
CA GLY A 131 -8.44 -4.91 -16.97
C GLY A 131 -8.60 -3.73 -16.02
N ARG A 132 -9.77 -3.57 -15.34
CA ARG A 132 -9.97 -2.53 -14.33
C ARG A 132 -9.28 -2.95 -13.04
N HIS A 133 -8.69 -2.00 -12.33
CA HIS A 133 -8.24 -2.25 -10.96
C HIS A 133 -9.43 -2.54 -10.04
N LEU A 134 -9.24 -3.44 -9.10
CA LEU A 134 -10.20 -3.75 -8.04
C LEU A 134 -9.66 -3.15 -6.74
N ALA A 135 -10.41 -2.21 -6.14
CA ALA A 135 -10.00 -1.57 -4.90
C ALA A 135 -11.19 -1.11 -4.05
N TYR A 136 -10.96 -1.05 -2.74
CA TYR A 136 -11.76 -0.22 -1.83
C TYR A 136 -11.32 1.24 -1.99
N VAL A 137 -12.25 2.17 -1.88
CA VAL A 137 -12.03 3.61 -2.16
C VAL A 137 -12.48 4.44 -0.97
#